data_86902b8c1d075a5986807c90dc67c0c0
#
_entry.id   86902b8c1d075a5986807c90dc67c0c0
#
_cell.length_a   1.000
_cell.length_b   1.000
_cell.length_c   1.000
_cell.angle_alpha   90.00
_cell.angle_beta   90.00
_cell.angle_gamma   90.00
#
_symmetry.space_group_name_H-M   'P 1'
#
loop_
_entity.id
_entity.type
_entity.pdbx_description
1 polymer ?
#
loop_
_entity_poly.entity_id
_entity_poly.type
_entity_poly.pdbx_seq_one_letter_code
_entity_poly.pdbx_strand_id
1 'polypeptide(L)'
;MASSIKSHAVIPKPKIVRLYMCTWNVGTTDPPSDMTELLGLDKPYEMLPDIYGIGLQEVSTGDADAEENKWTKALTHVLGKTGFVRVKVVRMQGLLSLAFVKRGDLLSYEHIESERSKAGMGGWWGNKGGVSIRFDVNGVNLIMVNAHLAAHMNNAMERIEDFFTILDTQNFRDKDVDNILDHDYVFWMGDLNFRLDDLKRAEVEREIAAKNYSALLKNDQLLKCKEEGMIFTDFEEGPITFAPTYKFDPGTDIYDTSEKQRVPAWCDRILWMVHEDSFQNLDLSVKQFYYKSLPSYTTSDHKPVISEFQFPVFPHPPSQPVVTLQVPSTWKLGKDVDVTYMYRNNPDLTSSSWDWIGLYRNDFSTLNDYISYKYAESKVEGRDQPNITLTWKGRDLPTKPGMYVLCYISKVKDTLMGMSSEFQVVQ
;
A
#
# COMPACT_ATOMS: atom_id res chain seq x y z
N MET A 1 13.29 -21.50 -7.25
CA MET A 1 12.74 -22.07 -8.49
C MET A 1 12.82 -21.00 -9.55
N ALA A 2 13.12 -21.31 -10.80
CA ALA A 2 13.25 -20.30 -11.84
C ALA A 2 11.87 -19.67 -12.09
N SER A 3 11.74 -18.35 -11.85
CA SER A 3 10.57 -17.58 -12.26
C SER A 3 10.35 -17.78 -13.77
N SER A 4 9.11 -18.03 -14.17
CA SER A 4 8.79 -18.15 -15.60
C SER A 4 9.03 -16.80 -16.26
N ILE A 5 10.02 -16.70 -17.15
CA ILE A 5 10.33 -15.46 -17.88
C ILE A 5 9.11 -15.09 -18.72
N LYS A 6 8.48 -13.96 -18.40
CA LYS A 6 7.33 -13.42 -19.15
C LYS A 6 7.83 -12.93 -20.52
N SER A 7 7.35 -13.51 -21.64
CA SER A 7 7.73 -13.07 -22.98
C SER A 7 6.61 -12.24 -23.63
N HIS A 8 6.95 -11.08 -24.18
CA HIS A 8 6.04 -10.25 -24.95
C HIS A 8 6.42 -10.30 -26.44
N ALA A 9 5.45 -10.61 -27.31
CA ALA A 9 5.64 -10.58 -28.77
C ALA A 9 5.87 -9.15 -29.30
N VAL A 10 5.40 -8.13 -28.59
CA VAL A 10 5.63 -6.69 -28.86
C VAL A 10 6.04 -6.06 -27.55
N ILE A 11 7.19 -5.37 -27.52
CA ILE A 11 7.65 -4.63 -26.31
C ILE A 11 6.67 -3.45 -26.06
N PRO A 12 5.88 -3.47 -25.00
CA PRO A 12 4.98 -2.37 -24.68
C PRO A 12 5.79 -1.13 -24.26
N LYS A 13 5.28 0.04 -24.63
CA LYS A 13 5.90 1.29 -24.17
C LYS A 13 5.73 1.43 -22.65
N PRO A 14 6.81 1.62 -21.90
CA PRO A 14 6.72 1.76 -20.45
C PRO A 14 5.91 3.01 -20.07
N LYS A 15 5.06 2.86 -19.04
CA LYS A 15 4.44 3.95 -18.29
C LYS A 15 5.20 4.05 -16.96
N ILE A 16 5.57 5.24 -16.54
CA ILE A 16 6.20 5.45 -15.23
C ILE A 16 5.11 5.62 -14.19
N VAL A 17 5.21 4.85 -13.11
CA VAL A 17 4.35 4.93 -11.92
C VAL A 17 5.17 5.49 -10.77
N ARG A 18 4.56 6.35 -9.96
CA ARG A 18 5.16 6.95 -8.76
C ARG A 18 4.50 6.37 -7.51
N LEU A 19 5.33 5.87 -6.60
CA LEU A 19 4.93 5.32 -5.31
C LEU A 19 5.47 6.20 -4.18
N TYR A 20 4.59 6.67 -3.32
CA TYR A 20 4.93 7.31 -2.05
C TYR A 20 4.81 6.30 -0.93
N MET A 21 5.84 6.18 -0.13
CA MET A 21 5.84 5.34 1.07
C MET A 21 6.03 6.17 2.33
N CYS A 22 5.26 5.81 3.36
CA CYS A 22 5.38 6.41 4.68
C CYS A 22 5.35 5.29 5.72
N THR A 23 6.35 5.25 6.59
CA THR A 23 6.36 4.41 7.79
C THR A 23 6.45 5.25 9.06
N TRP A 24 5.67 4.89 10.06
CA TRP A 24 5.69 5.57 11.36
C TRP A 24 5.21 4.67 12.48
N ASN A 25 6.05 4.46 13.48
CA ASN A 25 5.60 3.96 14.78
C ASN A 25 4.90 5.11 15.50
N VAL A 26 3.57 5.02 15.64
CA VAL A 26 2.74 6.11 16.15
C VAL A 26 2.61 6.12 17.67
N GLY A 27 3.21 5.14 18.39
CA GLY A 27 3.22 5.10 19.85
C GLY A 27 1.83 5.20 20.48
N THR A 28 0.81 4.57 19.87
CA THR A 28 -0.60 4.59 20.28
C THR A 28 -1.31 5.96 20.17
N THR A 29 -0.67 6.96 19.57
CA THR A 29 -1.25 8.30 19.42
C THR A 29 -2.33 8.34 18.35
N ASP A 30 -3.23 9.31 18.48
CA ASP A 30 -4.26 9.61 17.47
C ASP A 30 -3.64 10.30 16.24
N PRO A 31 -4.28 10.19 15.07
CA PRO A 31 -3.82 10.90 13.87
C PRO A 31 -3.76 12.41 14.09
N PRO A 32 -2.71 13.09 13.61
CA PRO A 32 -2.62 14.55 13.67
C PRO A 32 -3.72 15.20 12.83
N SER A 33 -4.14 16.40 13.20
CA SER A 33 -5.16 17.16 12.48
C SER A 33 -4.70 17.62 11.09
N ASP A 34 -3.39 17.83 10.91
CA ASP A 34 -2.76 18.16 9.63
C ASP A 34 -1.79 17.06 9.22
N MET A 35 -2.03 16.47 8.06
CA MET A 35 -1.21 15.44 7.44
C MET A 35 -0.60 15.90 6.11
N THR A 36 -0.66 17.19 5.82
CA THR A 36 -0.19 17.75 4.54
C THR A 36 1.27 17.38 4.28
N GLU A 37 2.15 17.60 5.25
CA GLU A 37 3.57 17.26 5.14
C GLU A 37 3.79 15.74 5.17
N LEU A 38 3.07 15.00 6.02
CA LEU A 38 3.16 13.55 6.15
C LEU A 38 2.88 12.82 4.83
N LEU A 39 1.96 13.37 4.04
CA LEU A 39 1.48 12.79 2.79
C LEU A 39 2.00 13.54 1.55
N GLY A 40 2.82 14.58 1.73
CA GLY A 40 3.35 15.39 0.62
C GLY A 40 2.27 16.05 -0.23
N LEU A 41 1.18 16.53 0.39
CA LEU A 41 0.01 17.09 -0.27
C LEU A 41 0.13 18.60 -0.55
N ASP A 42 1.30 19.18 -0.39
CA ASP A 42 1.63 20.57 -0.71
C ASP A 42 1.81 20.85 -2.21
N LYS A 43 1.63 19.81 -3.05
CA LYS A 43 1.80 19.83 -4.50
C LYS A 43 0.45 19.78 -5.23
N PRO A 44 0.36 20.28 -6.47
CA PRO A 44 -0.80 20.06 -7.33
C PRO A 44 -1.08 18.56 -7.54
N TYR A 45 -2.35 18.22 -7.77
CA TYR A 45 -2.80 16.81 -7.92
C TYR A 45 -2.00 16.03 -8.97
N GLU A 46 -1.68 16.67 -10.10
CA GLU A 46 -0.92 16.07 -11.21
C GLU A 46 0.50 15.69 -10.80
N MET A 47 1.03 16.36 -9.78
CA MET A 47 2.37 16.10 -9.22
C MET A 47 2.34 15.14 -8.03
N LEU A 48 1.17 14.74 -7.56
CA LEU A 48 1.06 13.73 -6.51
C LEU A 48 1.43 12.34 -7.06
N PRO A 49 1.93 11.43 -6.22
CA PRO A 49 2.22 10.05 -6.63
C PRO A 49 0.98 9.34 -7.15
N ASP A 50 1.15 8.23 -7.85
CA ASP A 50 0.03 7.42 -8.34
C ASP A 50 -0.48 6.45 -7.27
N ILE A 51 0.43 6.04 -6.37
CA ILE A 51 0.21 5.09 -5.30
C ILE A 51 0.72 5.66 -3.97
N TYR A 52 -0.04 5.47 -2.89
CA TYR A 52 0.41 5.63 -1.52
C TYR A 52 0.44 4.27 -0.83
N GLY A 53 1.61 3.91 -0.25
CA GLY A 53 1.78 2.81 0.69
C GLY A 53 2.08 3.38 2.08
N ILE A 54 1.18 3.16 3.04
CA ILE A 54 1.32 3.71 4.39
C ILE A 54 1.38 2.55 5.37
N GLY A 55 2.48 2.44 6.12
CA GLY A 55 2.73 1.44 7.15
C GLY A 55 2.87 2.09 8.52
N LEU A 56 1.95 1.77 9.41
CA LEU A 56 1.97 2.27 10.78
C LEU A 56 2.22 1.12 11.77
N GLN A 57 2.97 1.43 12.83
CA GLN A 57 3.24 0.52 13.92
C GLN A 57 2.72 1.14 15.23
N GLU A 58 2.39 0.28 16.18
CA GLU A 58 1.81 0.66 17.47
C GLU A 58 0.53 1.51 17.35
N VAL A 59 -0.32 1.25 16.35
CA VAL A 59 -1.67 1.84 16.38
C VAL A 59 -2.47 1.28 17.55
N SER A 60 -3.36 2.10 18.13
CA SER A 60 -4.20 1.67 19.25
C SER A 60 -4.95 0.37 18.94
N THR A 61 -4.94 -0.59 19.86
CA THR A 61 -5.62 -1.89 19.72
C THR A 61 -7.07 -1.87 20.22
N GLY A 62 -7.55 -0.73 20.72
CA GLY A 62 -8.94 -0.58 21.21
C GLY A 62 -9.99 -0.81 20.13
N ASP A 63 -9.71 -0.44 18.89
CA ASP A 63 -10.59 -0.72 17.73
C ASP A 63 -10.09 -1.99 17.04
N ALA A 64 -10.80 -3.08 17.19
CA ALA A 64 -10.39 -4.39 16.64
C ALA A 64 -10.43 -4.45 15.10
N ASP A 65 -11.35 -3.69 14.47
CA ASP A 65 -11.53 -3.68 13.01
C ASP A 65 -10.56 -2.67 12.35
N ALA A 66 -9.93 -3.11 11.25
CA ALA A 66 -9.06 -2.27 10.45
C ALA A 66 -9.80 -1.06 9.84
N GLU A 67 -11.06 -1.25 9.42
CA GLU A 67 -11.91 -0.20 8.84
C GLU A 67 -12.29 0.88 9.87
N GLU A 68 -12.56 0.46 11.11
CA GLU A 68 -13.00 1.36 12.19
C GLU A 68 -11.84 2.12 12.86
N ASN A 69 -10.59 1.74 12.58
CA ASN A 69 -9.42 2.38 13.17
C ASN A 69 -9.35 3.88 12.82
N LYS A 70 -9.03 4.73 13.80
CA LYS A 70 -8.95 6.19 13.64
C LYS A 70 -7.99 6.62 12.54
N TRP A 71 -6.82 5.96 12.42
CA TRP A 71 -5.85 6.25 11.37
C TRP A 71 -6.38 5.89 9.99
N THR A 72 -7.06 4.73 9.87
CA THR A 72 -7.71 4.35 8.62
C THR A 72 -8.72 5.39 8.16
N LYS A 73 -9.60 5.83 9.07
CA LYS A 73 -10.62 6.85 8.77
C LYS A 73 -9.99 8.19 8.39
N ALA A 74 -9.00 8.65 9.15
CA ALA A 74 -8.35 9.93 8.91
C ALA A 74 -7.59 9.95 7.58
N LEU A 75 -6.77 8.94 7.29
CA LEU A 75 -6.03 8.83 6.03
C LEU A 75 -6.97 8.69 4.83
N THR A 76 -8.03 7.87 4.96
CA THR A 76 -9.04 7.70 3.90
C THR A 76 -9.76 9.03 3.62
N HIS A 77 -10.09 9.80 4.65
CA HIS A 77 -10.74 11.09 4.49
C HIS A 77 -9.84 12.12 3.79
N VAL A 78 -8.57 12.21 4.20
CA VAL A 78 -7.62 13.19 3.63
C VAL A 78 -7.30 12.83 2.19
N LEU A 79 -6.87 11.60 1.91
CA LEU A 79 -6.52 11.17 0.55
C LEU A 79 -7.74 11.05 -0.36
N GLY A 80 -8.91 10.67 0.16
CA GLY A 80 -10.15 10.63 -0.60
C GLY A 80 -10.56 12.00 -1.15
N LYS A 81 -10.39 13.06 -0.36
CA LYS A 81 -10.62 14.45 -0.79
C LYS A 81 -9.65 14.92 -1.87
N THR A 82 -8.46 14.36 -1.89
CA THR A 82 -7.43 14.68 -2.90
C THR A 82 -7.49 13.77 -4.12
N GLY A 83 -8.55 12.96 -4.28
CA GLY A 83 -8.79 12.18 -5.49
C GLY A 83 -8.24 10.75 -5.48
N PHE A 84 -7.87 10.24 -4.30
CA PHE A 84 -7.41 8.85 -4.15
C PHE A 84 -8.53 7.94 -3.62
N VAL A 85 -8.40 6.66 -3.91
CA VAL A 85 -9.27 5.60 -3.39
C VAL A 85 -8.39 4.63 -2.60
N ARG A 86 -8.80 4.31 -1.39
CA ARG A 86 -8.19 3.24 -0.62
C ARG A 86 -8.61 1.90 -1.22
N VAL A 87 -7.65 1.18 -1.78
CA VAL A 87 -7.88 -0.12 -2.41
C VAL A 87 -7.72 -1.30 -1.45
N LYS A 88 -6.91 -1.14 -0.40
CA LYS A 88 -6.73 -2.16 0.62
C LYS A 88 -6.37 -1.56 1.97
N VAL A 89 -6.81 -2.21 3.02
CA VAL A 89 -6.33 -2.03 4.39
C VAL A 89 -6.11 -3.41 5.01
N VAL A 90 -5.02 -3.57 5.73
CA VAL A 90 -4.73 -4.78 6.50
C VAL A 90 -4.20 -4.40 7.87
N ARG A 91 -4.63 -5.15 8.87
CA ARG A 91 -4.24 -4.92 10.26
C ARG A 91 -3.89 -6.22 10.96
N MET A 92 -2.87 -6.18 11.79
CA MET A 92 -2.53 -7.21 12.74
C MET A 92 -2.12 -6.55 14.06
N GLN A 93 -3.02 -6.56 15.04
CA GLN A 93 -2.84 -5.85 16.32
C GLN A 93 -2.44 -4.37 16.13
N GLY A 94 -1.23 -3.97 16.55
CA GLY A 94 -0.68 -2.64 16.39
C GLY A 94 -0.09 -2.32 15.01
N LEU A 95 0.02 -3.30 14.11
CA LEU A 95 0.43 -3.09 12.72
C LEU A 95 -0.77 -2.74 11.85
N LEU A 96 -0.64 -1.69 11.05
CA LEU A 96 -1.67 -1.24 10.11
C LEU A 96 -1.01 -0.84 8.78
N SER A 97 -1.46 -1.40 7.68
CA SER A 97 -1.06 -0.98 6.33
C SER A 97 -2.24 -0.57 5.48
N LEU A 98 -2.06 0.48 4.70
CA LEU A 98 -3.04 0.99 3.77
C LEU A 98 -2.41 1.24 2.40
N ALA A 99 -3.14 0.91 1.36
CA ALA A 99 -2.80 1.24 -0.01
C ALA A 99 -3.88 2.12 -0.64
N PHE A 100 -3.45 3.22 -1.27
CA PHE A 100 -4.32 4.13 -2.01
C PHE A 100 -3.78 4.32 -3.42
N VAL A 101 -4.69 4.49 -4.38
CA VAL A 101 -4.36 4.76 -5.76
C VAL A 101 -5.21 5.91 -6.30
N LYS A 102 -4.76 6.59 -7.35
CA LYS A 102 -5.57 7.61 -8.02
C LYS A 102 -6.87 7.01 -8.54
N ARG A 103 -8.01 7.68 -8.27
CA ARG A 103 -9.34 7.19 -8.66
C ARG A 103 -9.46 6.95 -10.17
N GLY A 104 -8.85 7.79 -11.00
CA GLY A 104 -8.86 7.64 -12.44
C GLY A 104 -8.11 6.42 -12.97
N ASP A 105 -7.20 5.86 -12.20
CA ASP A 105 -6.35 4.72 -12.59
C ASP A 105 -6.81 3.38 -11.97
N LEU A 106 -7.92 3.34 -11.23
CA LEU A 106 -8.40 2.15 -10.51
C LEU A 106 -8.44 0.86 -11.35
N LEU A 107 -8.82 0.96 -12.63
CA LEU A 107 -8.87 -0.17 -13.55
C LEU A 107 -7.50 -0.74 -13.95
N SER A 108 -6.41 -0.05 -13.59
CA SER A 108 -5.04 -0.53 -13.82
C SER A 108 -4.53 -1.46 -12.73
N TYR A 109 -5.28 -1.62 -11.63
CA TYR A 109 -4.88 -2.39 -10.46
C TYR A 109 -5.72 -3.65 -10.33
N GLU A 110 -5.05 -4.81 -10.31
CA GLU A 110 -5.68 -6.12 -10.24
C GLU A 110 -5.04 -6.98 -9.13
N HIS A 111 -5.68 -8.09 -8.78
CA HIS A 111 -5.19 -9.06 -7.80
C HIS A 111 -4.74 -8.45 -6.47
N ILE A 112 -5.59 -7.57 -5.90
CA ILE A 112 -5.28 -6.86 -4.66
C ILE A 112 -5.46 -7.80 -3.48
N GLU A 113 -4.35 -8.23 -2.87
CA GLU A 113 -4.34 -9.16 -1.74
C GLU A 113 -3.60 -8.58 -0.54
N SER A 114 -3.78 -9.18 0.60
CA SER A 114 -3.04 -8.83 1.82
C SER A 114 -2.83 -10.05 2.69
N GLU A 115 -1.66 -10.11 3.31
CA GLU A 115 -1.28 -11.17 4.24
C GLU A 115 -0.74 -10.59 5.54
N ARG A 116 -0.60 -11.45 6.55
CA ARG A 116 -0.14 -11.09 7.89
C ARG A 116 0.57 -12.26 8.56
N SER A 117 1.70 -11.96 9.17
CA SER A 117 2.53 -12.92 9.90
C SER A 117 2.84 -12.42 11.29
N LYS A 118 2.52 -13.21 12.29
CA LYS A 118 2.97 -12.97 13.67
C LYS A 118 4.38 -13.48 13.82
N ALA A 119 5.26 -12.68 14.39
CA ALA A 119 6.63 -13.04 14.75
C ALA A 119 6.86 -12.79 16.25
N GLY A 120 8.08 -13.06 16.69
CA GLY A 120 8.47 -12.95 18.10
C GLY A 120 8.09 -14.17 18.94
N MET A 121 9.09 -14.78 19.61
CA MET A 121 8.97 -15.95 20.51
C MET A 121 8.03 -17.04 19.97
N GLY A 122 8.19 -17.44 18.70
CA GLY A 122 7.34 -18.45 18.05
C GLY A 122 5.87 -18.00 17.82
N GLY A 123 5.61 -16.68 17.68
CA GLY A 123 4.26 -16.15 17.41
C GLY A 123 3.38 -15.96 18.66
N TRP A 124 3.90 -16.20 19.87
CA TRP A 124 3.12 -16.05 21.12
C TRP A 124 2.89 -14.59 21.51
N TRP A 125 3.81 -13.69 21.18
CA TRP A 125 3.68 -12.24 21.42
C TRP A 125 3.27 -11.55 20.12
N GLY A 126 1.99 -11.50 19.84
CA GLY A 126 1.44 -11.07 18.56
C GLY A 126 1.53 -9.59 18.20
N ASN A 127 2.36 -8.78 18.90
CA ASN A 127 2.59 -7.38 18.59
C ASN A 127 3.79 -7.15 17.64
N LYS A 128 4.49 -8.20 17.26
CA LYS A 128 5.61 -8.20 16.31
C LYS A 128 5.26 -9.05 15.09
N GLY A 129 5.85 -8.73 13.95
CA GLY A 129 5.65 -9.42 12.69
C GLY A 129 5.54 -8.48 11.51
N GLY A 130 4.83 -8.91 10.47
CA GLY A 130 4.62 -8.15 9.24
C GLY A 130 3.22 -8.27 8.67
N VAL A 131 2.76 -7.22 8.04
CA VAL A 131 1.56 -7.19 7.21
C VAL A 131 1.93 -6.70 5.83
N SER A 132 1.36 -7.29 4.79
CA SER A 132 1.66 -6.92 3.41
C SER A 132 0.40 -6.67 2.60
N ILE A 133 0.55 -5.81 1.60
CA ILE A 133 -0.43 -5.57 0.55
C ILE A 133 0.29 -5.74 -0.78
N ARG A 134 -0.26 -6.61 -1.65
CA ARG A 134 0.21 -6.83 -3.01
C ARG A 134 -0.88 -6.47 -4.01
N PHE A 135 -0.50 -6.10 -5.21
CA PHE A 135 -1.37 -5.94 -6.37
C PHE A 135 -0.56 -5.96 -7.66
N ASP A 136 -1.24 -6.22 -8.76
CA ASP A 136 -0.70 -6.06 -10.09
C ASP A 136 -1.05 -4.66 -10.61
N VAL A 137 -0.12 -4.05 -11.33
CA VAL A 137 -0.33 -2.76 -11.99
C VAL A 137 0.26 -2.77 -13.39
N ASN A 138 -0.61 -2.69 -14.40
CA ASN A 138 -0.18 -2.64 -15.81
C ASN A 138 0.90 -3.68 -16.17
N GLY A 139 0.67 -4.95 -15.82
CA GLY A 139 1.48 -6.09 -16.22
C GLY A 139 2.66 -6.43 -15.30
N VAL A 140 2.95 -5.63 -14.28
CA VAL A 140 3.92 -5.97 -13.23
C VAL A 140 3.21 -6.21 -11.91
N ASN A 141 3.82 -7.01 -11.04
CA ASN A 141 3.32 -7.21 -9.69
C ASN A 141 4.20 -6.51 -8.66
N LEU A 142 3.56 -5.96 -7.65
CA LEU A 142 4.18 -5.16 -6.60
C LEU A 142 3.67 -5.60 -5.23
N ILE A 143 4.58 -5.65 -4.25
CA ILE A 143 4.23 -5.88 -2.85
C ILE A 143 4.85 -4.83 -1.94
N MET A 144 4.09 -4.41 -0.94
CA MET A 144 4.53 -3.52 0.14
C MET A 144 4.40 -4.26 1.47
N VAL A 145 5.50 -4.45 2.17
CA VAL A 145 5.57 -5.09 3.49
C VAL A 145 5.77 -4.01 4.55
N ASN A 146 4.94 -4.01 5.58
CA ASN A 146 5.10 -3.21 6.78
C ASN A 146 5.44 -4.15 7.95
N ALA A 147 6.62 -4.00 8.52
CA ALA A 147 7.11 -4.85 9.60
C ALA A 147 7.31 -4.08 10.90
N HIS A 148 7.11 -4.76 12.02
CA HIS A 148 7.52 -4.32 13.34
C HIS A 148 8.29 -5.46 14.00
N LEU A 149 9.62 -5.39 13.96
CA LEU A 149 10.52 -6.47 14.40
C LEU A 149 10.85 -6.36 15.90
N ALA A 150 11.49 -7.39 16.42
CA ALA A 150 11.81 -7.51 17.84
C ALA A 150 12.59 -6.30 18.38
N ALA A 151 12.13 -5.76 19.50
CA ALA A 151 12.74 -4.60 20.17
C ALA A 151 14.01 -5.01 20.93
N HIS A 152 14.70 -4.02 21.48
CA HIS A 152 15.90 -4.07 22.31
C HIS A 152 17.23 -4.28 21.57
N MET A 153 18.30 -3.73 22.18
CA MET A 153 19.65 -3.66 21.59
C MET A 153 20.19 -5.06 21.23
N ASN A 154 20.05 -6.01 22.15
CA ASN A 154 20.69 -7.33 22.06
C ASN A 154 19.92 -8.34 21.21
N ASN A 155 18.80 -7.94 20.62
CA ASN A 155 17.87 -8.86 19.91
C ASN A 155 18.07 -8.84 18.38
N ALA A 156 19.30 -8.59 17.91
CA ALA A 156 19.57 -8.58 16.47
C ALA A 156 19.21 -9.93 15.81
N MET A 157 19.55 -11.04 16.44
CA MET A 157 19.21 -12.37 15.92
C MET A 157 17.69 -12.63 15.90
N GLU A 158 16.96 -12.17 16.93
CA GLU A 158 15.50 -12.27 16.94
C GLU A 158 14.86 -11.48 15.81
N ARG A 159 15.40 -10.30 15.45
CA ARG A 159 14.94 -9.53 14.26
C ARG A 159 15.18 -10.27 12.96
N ILE A 160 16.29 -11.00 12.86
CA ILE A 160 16.60 -11.86 11.70
C ILE A 160 15.58 -13.00 11.60
N GLU A 161 15.28 -13.66 12.74
CA GLU A 161 14.26 -14.71 12.79
C GLU A 161 12.86 -14.18 12.45
N ASP A 162 12.50 -12.99 12.93
CA ASP A 162 11.25 -12.32 12.58
C ASP A 162 11.14 -12.05 11.07
N PHE A 163 12.24 -11.59 10.44
CA PHE A 163 12.29 -11.36 8.99
C PHE A 163 12.01 -12.65 8.20
N PHE A 164 12.67 -13.74 8.54
CA PHE A 164 12.43 -15.02 7.88
C PHE A 164 11.04 -15.57 8.17
N THR A 165 10.53 -15.40 9.39
CA THR A 165 9.15 -15.79 9.72
C THR A 165 8.12 -15.06 8.85
N ILE A 166 8.35 -13.78 8.56
CA ILE A 166 7.46 -13.00 7.67
C ILE A 166 7.54 -13.55 6.24
N LEU A 167 8.75 -13.83 5.73
CA LEU A 167 8.95 -14.39 4.39
C LEU A 167 8.31 -15.77 4.24
N ASP A 168 8.50 -16.65 5.22
CA ASP A 168 8.11 -18.06 5.14
C ASP A 168 6.60 -18.28 5.31
N THR A 169 5.89 -17.34 5.94
CA THR A 169 4.49 -17.55 6.34
C THR A 169 3.47 -16.77 5.50
N GLN A 170 3.91 -15.81 4.69
CA GLN A 170 3.00 -15.07 3.80
C GLN A 170 2.94 -15.73 2.43
N ASN A 171 1.71 -16.14 2.04
CA ASN A 171 1.48 -16.81 0.77
C ASN A 171 0.26 -16.18 0.08
N PHE A 172 0.40 -15.94 -1.22
CA PHE A 172 -0.62 -15.31 -2.05
C PHE A 172 -1.28 -16.34 -2.97
N ARG A 173 -2.42 -15.96 -3.57
CA ARG A 173 -3.22 -16.89 -4.41
C ARG A 173 -2.60 -17.17 -5.76
N ASP A 174 -1.81 -16.23 -6.27
CA ASP A 174 -1.10 -16.40 -7.53
C ASP A 174 0.09 -17.33 -7.32
N LYS A 175 0.09 -18.47 -8.02
CA LYS A 175 1.14 -19.48 -7.86
C LYS A 175 2.48 -19.11 -8.49
N ASP A 176 2.49 -18.14 -9.39
CA ASP A 176 3.72 -17.64 -10.01
C ASP A 176 4.40 -16.59 -9.13
N VAL A 177 3.66 -15.99 -8.18
CA VAL A 177 4.11 -14.99 -7.21
C VAL A 177 3.48 -15.26 -5.85
N ASP A 178 3.65 -16.49 -5.35
CA ASP A 178 3.03 -16.92 -4.11
C ASP A 178 3.78 -16.46 -2.84
N ASN A 179 5.03 -16.02 -2.96
CA ASN A 179 5.85 -15.51 -1.85
C ASN A 179 6.20 -14.03 -2.03
N ILE A 180 6.61 -13.38 -0.93
CA ILE A 180 7.00 -11.95 -0.94
C ILE A 180 8.08 -11.68 -1.98
N LEU A 181 9.14 -12.50 -2.00
CA LEU A 181 10.31 -12.28 -2.85
C LEU A 181 10.11 -12.67 -4.33
N ASP A 182 8.97 -13.25 -4.70
CA ASP A 182 8.65 -13.59 -6.10
C ASP A 182 8.12 -12.39 -6.89
N HIS A 183 7.80 -11.28 -6.20
CA HIS A 183 7.24 -10.09 -6.86
C HIS A 183 8.27 -9.30 -7.66
N ASP A 184 7.86 -8.75 -8.79
CA ASP A 184 8.68 -7.90 -9.66
C ASP A 184 9.29 -6.72 -8.90
N TYR A 185 8.49 -6.10 -8.01
CA TYR A 185 8.89 -5.02 -7.12
C TYR A 185 8.50 -5.32 -5.67
N VAL A 186 9.47 -5.38 -4.79
CA VAL A 186 9.27 -5.57 -3.35
C VAL A 186 9.69 -4.31 -2.61
N PHE A 187 8.77 -3.70 -1.88
CA PHE A 187 9.06 -2.59 -0.98
C PHE A 187 8.86 -3.03 0.46
N TRP A 188 9.86 -2.82 1.28
CA TRP A 188 9.83 -3.21 2.69
C TRP A 188 10.03 -1.98 3.57
N MET A 189 9.09 -1.71 4.49
CA MET A 189 9.15 -0.60 5.42
C MET A 189 8.78 -1.05 6.83
N GLY A 190 9.07 -0.24 7.81
CA GLY A 190 8.58 -0.45 9.17
C GLY A 190 9.53 0.05 10.25
N ASP A 191 9.11 -0.18 11.49
CA ASP A 191 9.98 -0.14 12.65
C ASP A 191 10.74 -1.46 12.73
N LEU A 192 11.89 -1.50 12.07
CA LEU A 192 12.74 -2.67 12.00
C LEU A 192 13.60 -2.86 13.26
N ASN A 193 13.56 -1.88 14.18
CA ASN A 193 14.17 -1.92 15.51
C ASN A 193 15.70 -2.17 15.55
N PHE A 194 16.40 -2.06 14.42
CA PHE A 194 17.87 -2.14 14.42
C PHE A 194 18.49 -0.95 15.15
N ARG A 195 19.62 -1.16 15.78
CA ARG A 195 20.28 -0.23 16.69
C ARG A 195 21.71 0.09 16.22
N LEU A 196 22.41 0.91 17.01
CA LEU A 196 23.84 1.18 16.83
C LEU A 196 24.66 0.40 17.83
N ASP A 197 25.55 -0.49 17.35
CA ASP A 197 26.45 -1.26 18.20
C ASP A 197 27.60 -0.41 18.73
N ASP A 198 28.10 -0.79 19.89
CA ASP A 198 29.38 -0.36 20.46
C ASP A 198 29.56 1.16 20.64
N LEU A 199 28.48 1.94 20.53
CA LEU A 199 28.50 3.39 20.70
C LEU A 199 27.84 3.82 22.01
N LYS A 200 28.47 4.77 22.70
CA LYS A 200 27.88 5.43 23.87
C LYS A 200 26.95 6.55 23.43
N ARG A 201 25.88 6.77 24.18
CA ARG A 201 24.90 7.82 23.91
C ARG A 201 25.52 9.19 23.63
N ALA A 202 26.42 9.65 24.52
CA ALA A 202 27.07 10.97 24.37
C ALA A 202 27.92 11.10 23.09
N GLU A 203 28.45 9.97 22.59
CA GLU A 203 29.16 9.92 21.33
C GLU A 203 28.18 10.06 20.15
N VAL A 204 27.08 9.30 20.18
CA VAL A 204 26.04 9.36 19.17
C VAL A 204 25.43 10.76 19.10
N GLU A 205 25.07 11.38 20.22
CA GLU A 205 24.51 12.72 20.27
C GLU A 205 25.49 13.78 19.73
N ARG A 206 26.79 13.64 20.00
CA ARG A 206 27.82 14.52 19.43
C ARG A 206 27.89 14.42 17.91
N GLU A 207 27.90 13.22 17.35
CA GLU A 207 27.92 13.00 15.90
C GLU A 207 26.61 13.46 15.24
N ILE A 208 25.45 13.28 15.89
CA ILE A 208 24.18 13.83 15.45
C ILE A 208 24.23 15.36 15.38
N ALA A 209 24.72 16.02 16.42
CA ALA A 209 24.88 17.48 16.46
C ALA A 209 25.81 17.99 15.34
N ALA A 210 26.84 17.22 15.02
CA ALA A 210 27.75 17.47 13.91
C ALA A 210 27.19 17.08 12.53
N LYS A 211 26.01 16.45 12.47
CA LYS A 211 25.41 15.84 11.26
C LYS A 211 26.34 14.82 10.59
N ASN A 212 27.20 14.18 11.36
CA ASN A 212 28.13 13.15 10.87
C ASN A 212 27.51 11.77 10.91
N TYR A 213 26.41 11.60 10.22
CA TYR A 213 25.64 10.34 10.20
C TYR A 213 26.45 9.18 9.62
N SER A 214 27.32 9.43 8.65
CA SER A 214 28.17 8.41 8.04
C SER A 214 29.12 7.72 9.03
N ALA A 215 29.55 8.42 10.10
CA ALA A 215 30.32 7.82 11.16
C ALA A 215 29.48 6.86 12.01
N LEU A 216 28.22 7.21 12.29
CA LEU A 216 27.29 6.38 13.06
C LEU A 216 26.81 5.17 12.28
N LEU A 217 26.53 5.29 10.98
CA LEU A 217 26.03 4.23 10.11
C LEU A 217 27.01 3.04 10.01
N LYS A 218 28.29 3.22 10.26
CA LYS A 218 29.28 2.12 10.35
C LYS A 218 28.96 1.14 11.49
N ASN A 219 28.16 1.58 12.46
CA ASN A 219 27.74 0.77 13.60
C ASN A 219 26.26 0.36 13.54
N ASP A 220 25.57 0.67 12.41
CA ASP A 220 24.16 0.30 12.23
C ASP A 220 24.01 -1.21 12.04
N GLN A 221 23.23 -1.83 12.92
CA GLN A 221 23.03 -3.28 12.92
C GLN A 221 22.42 -3.81 11.63
N LEU A 222 21.48 -3.05 10.99
CA LEU A 222 20.86 -3.50 9.74
C LEU A 222 21.89 -3.52 8.62
N LEU A 223 22.71 -2.46 8.48
CA LEU A 223 23.73 -2.40 7.45
C LEU A 223 24.78 -3.49 7.63
N LYS A 224 25.19 -3.76 8.88
CA LYS A 224 26.10 -4.88 9.19
C LYS A 224 25.50 -6.24 8.81
N CYS A 225 24.26 -6.53 9.24
CA CYS A 225 23.58 -7.79 8.92
C CYS A 225 23.40 -7.96 7.40
N LYS A 226 23.17 -6.85 6.69
CA LYS A 226 23.08 -6.85 5.23
C LYS A 226 24.43 -7.11 4.58
N GLU A 227 25.52 -6.46 5.02
CA GLU A 227 26.88 -6.66 4.53
C GLU A 227 27.38 -8.09 4.80
N GLU A 228 27.02 -8.67 5.95
CA GLU A 228 27.33 -10.06 6.33
C GLU A 228 26.46 -11.10 5.58
N GLY A 229 25.53 -10.67 4.75
CA GLY A 229 24.67 -11.56 3.96
C GLY A 229 23.60 -12.29 4.78
N MET A 230 23.21 -11.76 5.96
CA MET A 230 22.25 -12.42 6.83
C MET A 230 20.80 -12.14 6.41
N ILE A 231 20.45 -10.88 6.09
CA ILE A 231 19.11 -10.44 5.67
C ILE A 231 19.21 -9.28 4.68
N PHE A 232 18.14 -9.05 3.93
CA PHE A 232 18.01 -7.94 2.98
C PHE A 232 19.17 -7.85 1.95
N THR A 233 19.84 -8.96 1.63
CA THR A 233 21.00 -9.00 0.74
C THR A 233 20.73 -8.41 -0.63
N ASP A 234 19.56 -8.73 -1.21
CA ASP A 234 19.14 -8.29 -2.53
C ASP A 234 18.32 -6.99 -2.50
N PHE A 235 18.15 -6.41 -1.31
CA PHE A 235 17.44 -5.14 -1.15
C PHE A 235 18.40 -3.96 -1.25
N GLU A 236 17.91 -2.88 -1.79
CA GLU A 236 18.54 -1.57 -1.75
C GLU A 236 17.91 -0.69 -0.66
N GLU A 237 18.66 0.28 -0.19
CA GLU A 237 18.21 1.37 0.66
C GLU A 237 18.90 2.65 0.24
N GLY A 238 18.16 3.74 0.20
CA GLY A 238 18.72 5.04 -0.12
C GLY A 238 19.67 5.58 0.95
N PRO A 239 20.48 6.57 0.62
CA PRO A 239 21.40 7.18 1.57
C PRO A 239 20.63 7.81 2.74
N ILE A 240 20.97 7.40 3.95
CA ILE A 240 20.41 7.96 5.19
C ILE A 240 21.14 9.27 5.49
N THR A 241 20.45 10.39 5.22
CA THR A 241 20.99 11.75 5.39
C THR A 241 20.24 12.54 6.46
N PHE A 242 19.42 11.87 7.25
CA PHE A 242 18.61 12.43 8.33
C PHE A 242 19.05 11.86 9.69
N ALA A 243 18.69 12.55 10.76
CA ALA A 243 19.01 12.12 12.12
C ALA A 243 18.28 10.83 12.51
N PRO A 244 18.80 10.04 13.46
CA PRO A 244 18.10 8.89 14.03
C PRO A 244 16.65 9.21 14.40
N THR A 245 15.73 8.29 14.08
CA THR A 245 14.29 8.49 14.23
C THR A 245 13.73 8.08 15.57
N TYR A 246 14.53 7.43 16.39
CA TYR A 246 14.19 6.87 17.70
C TYR A 246 15.32 7.09 18.70
N LYS A 247 15.12 7.28 19.96
CA LYS A 247 13.90 7.48 20.72
C LYS A 247 13.82 8.93 21.19
N PHE A 248 12.67 9.55 20.96
CA PHE A 248 12.42 10.90 21.45
C PHE A 248 11.52 10.89 22.71
N ASP A 249 11.55 11.95 23.48
CA ASP A 249 10.48 12.23 24.45
C ASP A 249 9.25 12.74 23.71
N PRO A 250 8.08 12.06 23.81
CA PRO A 250 6.87 12.45 23.09
C PRO A 250 6.51 13.93 23.31
N GLY A 251 6.14 14.62 22.25
CA GLY A 251 5.82 16.06 22.23
C GLY A 251 7.05 16.96 22.07
N THR A 252 8.24 16.40 21.87
CA THR A 252 9.51 17.16 21.78
C THR A 252 10.39 16.68 20.63
N ASP A 253 11.50 17.40 20.42
CA ASP A 253 12.63 16.98 19.57
C ASP A 253 13.87 16.59 20.43
N ILE A 254 13.64 16.22 21.69
CA ILE A 254 14.69 15.82 22.62
C ILE A 254 14.76 14.29 22.66
N TYR A 255 15.94 13.72 22.50
CA TYR A 255 16.15 12.29 22.65
C TYR A 255 15.98 11.86 24.10
N ASP A 256 15.43 10.67 24.28
CA ASP A 256 15.01 9.97 25.52
C ASP A 256 15.71 10.45 26.81
N THR A 257 15.01 11.24 27.63
CA THR A 257 15.51 11.70 28.93
C THR A 257 15.13 10.78 30.08
N SER A 258 14.43 9.67 29.80
CA SER A 258 14.08 8.68 30.82
C SER A 258 15.31 8.06 31.49
N GLU A 259 15.12 7.35 32.59
CA GLU A 259 16.21 6.62 33.27
C GLU A 259 16.96 5.63 32.37
N LYS A 260 16.28 5.14 31.29
CA LYS A 260 16.87 4.20 30.34
C LYS A 260 17.81 4.86 29.34
N GLN A 261 17.67 6.17 29.10
CA GLN A 261 18.55 6.96 28.24
C GLN A 261 18.95 6.21 26.95
N ARG A 262 17.96 5.81 26.15
CA ARG A 262 18.18 5.00 24.95
C ARG A 262 19.13 5.70 23.99
N VAL A 263 20.07 4.94 23.44
CA VAL A 263 20.95 5.43 22.37
C VAL A 263 20.09 5.69 21.14
N PRO A 264 20.17 6.88 20.53
CA PRO A 264 19.46 7.17 19.27
C PRO A 264 19.83 6.19 18.15
N ALA A 265 18.85 5.77 17.36
CA ALA A 265 19.05 4.81 16.27
C ALA A 265 18.04 5.02 15.12
N TRP A 266 18.37 4.51 13.94
CA TRP A 266 17.48 4.47 12.78
C TRP A 266 16.67 3.17 12.81
N CYS A 267 15.59 3.16 13.59
CA CYS A 267 14.70 2.01 13.71
C CYS A 267 13.72 1.91 12.54
N ASP A 268 13.35 3.05 11.97
CA ASP A 268 12.31 3.20 10.96
C ASP A 268 12.94 3.32 9.57
N ARG A 269 12.74 2.31 8.73
CA ARG A 269 13.49 2.11 7.48
C ARG A 269 12.55 1.81 6.30
N ILE A 270 13.02 2.15 5.07
CA ILE A 270 12.36 1.82 3.80
C ILE A 270 13.40 1.27 2.83
N LEU A 271 13.24 0.01 2.43
CA LEU A 271 14.10 -0.71 1.50
C LEU A 271 13.28 -1.18 0.31
N TRP A 272 13.94 -1.51 -0.81
CA TRP A 272 13.29 -2.10 -1.98
C TRP A 272 14.18 -3.16 -2.64
N MET A 273 13.53 -4.06 -3.36
CA MET A 273 14.18 -5.06 -4.20
C MET A 273 13.48 -5.07 -5.56
N VAL A 274 14.23 -5.34 -6.62
CA VAL A 274 13.75 -5.42 -8.00
C VAL A 274 14.18 -6.75 -8.58
N HIS A 275 13.23 -7.48 -9.17
CA HIS A 275 13.54 -8.64 -10.00
C HIS A 275 13.83 -8.20 -11.43
N GLU A 276 15.07 -7.84 -11.71
CA GLU A 276 15.49 -7.29 -13.01
C GLU A 276 15.23 -8.24 -14.17
N ASP A 277 15.34 -9.56 -13.95
CA ASP A 277 15.21 -10.61 -14.95
C ASP A 277 13.78 -11.15 -15.15
N SER A 278 12.77 -10.54 -14.52
CA SER A 278 11.38 -11.02 -14.61
C SER A 278 10.81 -10.99 -16.04
N PHE A 279 11.34 -10.12 -16.89
CA PHE A 279 10.84 -9.91 -18.25
C PHE A 279 11.95 -10.11 -19.28
N GLN A 280 11.64 -10.84 -20.34
CA GLN A 280 12.54 -10.90 -21.50
C GLN A 280 12.45 -9.58 -22.28
N ASN A 281 13.57 -8.88 -22.43
CA ASN A 281 13.70 -7.61 -23.16
C ASN A 281 13.03 -6.38 -22.51
N LEU A 282 12.74 -6.41 -21.21
CA LEU A 282 12.25 -5.27 -20.44
C LEU A 282 13.06 -5.16 -19.16
N ASP A 283 13.70 -4.02 -18.96
CA ASP A 283 14.49 -3.76 -17.75
C ASP A 283 13.58 -3.15 -16.67
N LEU A 284 13.42 -3.88 -15.57
CA LEU A 284 12.82 -3.34 -14.38
C LEU A 284 13.83 -2.50 -13.62
N SER A 285 13.40 -1.40 -13.06
CA SER A 285 14.26 -0.50 -12.27
C SER A 285 13.44 0.33 -11.30
N VAL A 286 14.05 0.74 -10.21
CA VAL A 286 13.47 1.68 -9.26
C VAL A 286 14.38 2.89 -9.14
N LYS A 287 13.80 4.09 -9.18
CA LYS A 287 14.49 5.33 -8.86
C LYS A 287 13.86 5.97 -7.64
N GLN A 288 14.63 6.15 -6.58
CA GLN A 288 14.23 6.90 -5.40
C GLN A 288 14.48 8.41 -5.61
N PHE A 289 13.49 9.25 -5.28
CA PHE A 289 13.61 10.70 -5.38
C PHE A 289 14.11 11.33 -4.11
N TYR A 290 13.64 10.86 -2.98
CA TYR A 290 14.08 11.28 -1.65
C TYR A 290 13.79 10.19 -0.62
N TYR A 291 14.57 10.25 0.45
CA TYR A 291 14.45 9.42 1.64
C TYR A 291 14.75 10.30 2.85
N LYS A 292 13.75 10.54 3.70
CA LYS A 292 13.88 11.51 4.80
C LYS A 292 12.95 11.18 5.98
N SER A 293 13.32 11.63 7.17
CA SER A 293 12.41 11.71 8.31
C SER A 293 11.67 13.06 8.33
N LEU A 294 10.57 13.11 9.09
CA LEU A 294 9.77 14.32 9.29
C LEU A 294 9.81 14.74 10.78
N PRO A 295 10.79 15.58 11.17
CA PRO A 295 10.97 15.99 12.57
C PRO A 295 9.80 16.79 13.15
N SER A 296 9.02 17.47 12.30
CA SER A 296 7.84 18.26 12.69
C SER A 296 6.77 17.45 13.44
N TYR A 297 6.74 16.13 13.24
CA TYR A 297 5.83 15.23 13.95
C TYR A 297 6.48 14.77 15.26
N THR A 298 5.97 15.28 16.38
CA THR A 298 6.55 15.04 17.72
C THR A 298 5.66 14.21 18.66
N THR A 299 4.46 13.82 18.21
CA THR A 299 3.48 13.12 19.07
C THR A 299 3.93 11.75 19.53
N SER A 300 4.73 11.03 18.75
CA SER A 300 5.32 9.73 19.07
C SER A 300 6.76 9.87 19.51
N ASP A 301 7.29 8.84 20.13
CA ASP A 301 8.72 8.67 20.44
C ASP A 301 9.55 8.26 19.19
N HIS A 302 8.89 8.06 18.04
CA HIS A 302 9.51 7.90 16.73
C HIS A 302 9.13 9.06 15.80
N LYS A 303 10.00 9.37 14.84
CA LYS A 303 9.71 10.30 13.74
C LYS A 303 9.26 9.51 12.51
N PRO A 304 8.25 10.01 11.75
CA PRO A 304 7.88 9.39 10.47
C PRO A 304 9.05 9.39 9.50
N VAL A 305 9.12 8.35 8.68
CA VAL A 305 10.06 8.25 7.55
C VAL A 305 9.27 8.10 6.26
N ILE A 306 9.65 8.90 5.27
CA ILE A 306 8.99 8.93 3.97
C ILE A 306 9.99 8.76 2.83
N SER A 307 9.52 8.16 1.76
CA SER A 307 10.26 8.02 0.50
C SER A 307 9.31 8.09 -0.69
N GLU A 308 9.79 8.59 -1.79
CA GLU A 308 9.08 8.55 -3.07
C GLU A 308 9.92 7.86 -4.12
N PHE A 309 9.29 6.93 -4.85
CA PHE A 309 9.90 6.11 -5.88
C PHE A 309 9.20 6.30 -7.22
N GLN A 310 9.89 6.02 -8.29
CA GLN A 310 9.29 5.77 -9.60
C GLN A 310 9.86 4.49 -10.21
N PHE A 311 9.02 3.79 -10.96
CA PHE A 311 9.37 2.57 -11.65
C PHE A 311 8.53 2.39 -12.93
N PRO A 312 9.05 1.70 -13.95
CA PRO A 312 8.31 1.40 -15.16
C PRO A 312 7.28 0.29 -14.92
N VAL A 313 6.13 0.42 -15.59
CA VAL A 313 5.11 -0.60 -15.76
C VAL A 313 4.78 -0.72 -17.23
N PHE A 314 4.22 -1.84 -17.68
CA PHE A 314 4.10 -2.17 -19.10
C PHE A 314 2.64 -2.46 -19.48
N PRO A 315 1.80 -1.43 -19.63
CA PRO A 315 0.41 -1.62 -19.99
C PRO A 315 0.28 -2.29 -21.35
N HIS A 316 -0.47 -3.38 -21.42
CA HIS A 316 -0.80 -4.03 -22.68
C HIS A 316 -1.79 -3.15 -23.48
N PRO A 317 -1.50 -2.82 -24.75
CA PRO A 317 -2.48 -2.10 -25.56
C PRO A 317 -3.55 -3.06 -26.14
N PRO A 318 -4.80 -2.61 -26.23
CA PRO A 318 -5.39 -1.55 -25.44
C PRO A 318 -5.89 -2.13 -24.10
N SER A 319 -5.45 -1.57 -23.00
CA SER A 319 -5.99 -1.86 -21.67
C SER A 319 -7.44 -1.34 -21.58
N GLN A 320 -8.33 -2.02 -22.28
CA GLN A 320 -9.74 -1.69 -22.20
C GLN A 320 -10.36 -2.49 -21.06
N PRO A 321 -11.28 -1.90 -20.29
CA PRO A 321 -11.89 -2.59 -19.17
C PRO A 321 -12.52 -3.90 -19.66
N VAL A 322 -12.37 -4.95 -18.87
CA VAL A 322 -12.91 -6.28 -19.16
C VAL A 322 -14.43 -6.26 -19.21
N VAL A 323 -15.05 -5.38 -18.43
CA VAL A 323 -16.49 -5.12 -18.44
C VAL A 323 -16.72 -3.66 -18.85
N THR A 324 -17.54 -3.47 -19.88
CA THR A 324 -17.99 -2.15 -20.30
C THR A 324 -19.40 -1.90 -19.77
N LEU A 325 -19.58 -0.77 -19.10
CA LEU A 325 -20.86 -0.33 -18.55
C LEU A 325 -21.40 0.83 -19.37
N GLN A 326 -22.62 0.69 -19.90
CA GLN A 326 -23.35 1.72 -20.63
C GLN A 326 -24.47 2.26 -19.75
N VAL A 327 -24.40 3.55 -19.46
CA VAL A 327 -25.34 4.23 -18.57
C VAL A 327 -25.93 5.46 -19.24
N PRO A 328 -27.21 5.77 -19.02
CA PRO A 328 -27.75 7.07 -19.43
C PRO A 328 -26.98 8.21 -18.70
N SER A 329 -26.67 9.27 -19.43
CA SER A 329 -25.91 10.41 -18.90
C SER A 329 -26.65 11.18 -17.79
N THR A 330 -27.98 11.01 -17.71
CA THR A 330 -28.82 11.67 -16.70
C THR A 330 -29.85 10.71 -16.15
N TRP A 331 -29.94 10.62 -14.82
CA TRP A 331 -30.94 9.85 -14.10
C TRP A 331 -31.86 10.80 -13.34
N LYS A 332 -33.11 10.40 -13.11
CA LYS A 332 -34.06 11.16 -12.29
C LYS A 332 -34.29 10.47 -10.97
N LEU A 333 -34.27 11.23 -9.88
CA LEU A 333 -34.56 10.71 -8.54
C LEU A 333 -35.91 9.97 -8.52
N GLY A 334 -35.89 8.80 -7.89
CA GLY A 334 -37.09 7.97 -7.71
C GLY A 334 -37.65 7.32 -8.97
N LYS A 335 -36.98 7.42 -10.13
CA LYS A 335 -37.38 6.75 -11.38
C LYS A 335 -36.48 5.56 -11.68
N ASP A 336 -37.08 4.44 -12.08
CA ASP A 336 -36.33 3.26 -12.51
C ASP A 336 -35.40 3.62 -13.68
N VAL A 337 -34.19 3.04 -13.69
CA VAL A 337 -33.18 3.25 -14.73
C VAL A 337 -32.61 1.90 -15.17
N ASP A 338 -32.54 1.70 -16.47
CA ASP A 338 -31.88 0.55 -17.09
C ASP A 338 -30.42 0.87 -17.37
N VAL A 339 -29.56 -0.04 -16.98
CA VAL A 339 -28.11 -0.01 -17.19
C VAL A 339 -27.73 -1.27 -17.95
N THR A 340 -26.96 -1.11 -18.99
CA THR A 340 -26.48 -2.23 -19.79
C THR A 340 -24.99 -2.44 -19.57
N TYR A 341 -24.57 -3.67 -19.43
CA TYR A 341 -23.16 -4.03 -19.41
C TYR A 341 -22.86 -5.20 -20.32
N MET A 342 -21.60 -5.29 -20.75
CA MET A 342 -21.13 -6.37 -21.59
C MET A 342 -19.72 -6.80 -21.17
N TYR A 343 -19.49 -8.09 -21.23
CA TYR A 343 -18.15 -8.65 -21.10
C TYR A 343 -17.46 -8.57 -22.46
N ARG A 344 -16.19 -8.19 -22.47
CA ARG A 344 -15.34 -8.34 -23.65
C ARG A 344 -14.87 -9.77 -23.77
N ASN A 345 -14.62 -10.20 -25.01
CA ASN A 345 -13.99 -11.51 -25.28
C ASN A 345 -12.61 -11.57 -24.63
N ASN A 346 -12.58 -12.00 -23.38
CA ASN A 346 -11.38 -12.36 -22.65
C ASN A 346 -11.54 -13.83 -22.26
N PRO A 347 -10.70 -14.77 -22.81
CA PRO A 347 -10.78 -16.18 -22.49
C PRO A 347 -10.52 -16.47 -21.00
N ASP A 348 -9.75 -15.58 -20.35
CA ASP A 348 -9.39 -15.72 -18.92
C ASP A 348 -10.45 -15.13 -17.97
N LEU A 349 -11.56 -14.63 -18.52
CA LEU A 349 -12.62 -14.05 -17.70
C LEU A 349 -13.46 -15.15 -17.05
N THR A 350 -13.21 -15.43 -15.80
CA THR A 350 -14.10 -16.18 -14.93
C THR A 350 -15.08 -15.22 -14.27
N SER A 351 -16.30 -15.11 -14.78
CA SER A 351 -17.39 -14.41 -14.08
C SER A 351 -17.96 -15.31 -12.98
N SER A 352 -18.28 -14.73 -11.84
CA SER A 352 -18.92 -15.39 -10.72
C SER A 352 -20.33 -14.86 -10.54
N SER A 353 -21.27 -15.73 -10.08
CA SER A 353 -22.61 -15.28 -9.65
C SER A 353 -22.58 -14.32 -8.46
N TRP A 354 -21.40 -14.13 -7.84
CA TRP A 354 -21.16 -13.20 -6.74
C TRP A 354 -20.52 -11.90 -7.17
N ASP A 355 -20.23 -11.73 -8.47
CA ASP A 355 -19.79 -10.45 -9.01
C ASP A 355 -20.95 -9.45 -8.91
N TRP A 356 -20.62 -8.18 -8.71
CA TRP A 356 -21.65 -7.18 -8.44
C TRP A 356 -21.30 -5.82 -9.05
N ILE A 357 -22.31 -5.01 -9.31
CA ILE A 357 -22.19 -3.65 -9.79
C ILE A 357 -22.66 -2.70 -8.71
N GLY A 358 -21.76 -1.87 -8.19
CA GLY A 358 -22.05 -0.87 -7.17
C GLY A 358 -22.30 0.50 -7.78
N LEU A 359 -23.21 1.24 -7.17
CA LEU A 359 -23.50 2.65 -7.46
C LEU A 359 -22.77 3.52 -6.44
N TYR A 360 -21.93 4.42 -6.90
CA TYR A 360 -21.08 5.30 -6.08
C TYR A 360 -21.29 6.76 -6.44
N ARG A 361 -21.03 7.63 -5.48
CA ARG A 361 -20.71 9.02 -5.82
C ARG A 361 -19.39 9.04 -6.58
N ASN A 362 -19.21 10.00 -7.48
CA ASN A 362 -17.95 10.09 -8.25
C ASN A 362 -16.72 10.45 -7.40
N ASP A 363 -16.92 10.93 -6.16
CA ASP A 363 -15.88 11.29 -5.20
C ASP A 363 -15.65 10.21 -4.10
N PHE A 364 -16.08 8.96 -4.33
CA PHE A 364 -15.92 7.87 -3.38
C PHE A 364 -14.44 7.64 -2.98
N SER A 365 -14.21 7.24 -1.75
CA SER A 365 -12.88 7.07 -1.14
C SER A 365 -12.51 5.61 -0.91
N THR A 366 -13.49 4.70 -0.94
CA THR A 366 -13.31 3.25 -0.82
C THR A 366 -14.33 2.51 -1.68
N LEU A 367 -14.05 1.26 -2.05
CA LEU A 367 -15.03 0.39 -2.71
C LEU A 367 -16.19 -0.03 -1.77
N ASN A 368 -16.11 0.31 -0.48
CA ASN A 368 -17.20 0.13 0.49
C ASN A 368 -18.20 1.30 0.52
N ASP A 369 -17.92 2.41 -0.17
CA ASP A 369 -18.75 3.62 -0.19
C ASP A 369 -19.95 3.51 -1.16
N TYR A 370 -20.32 2.29 -1.56
CA TYR A 370 -21.47 2.10 -2.45
C TYR A 370 -22.79 2.54 -1.79
N ILE A 371 -23.65 3.15 -2.59
CA ILE A 371 -25.00 3.58 -2.18
C ILE A 371 -25.96 2.41 -2.26
N SER A 372 -25.89 1.69 -3.36
CA SER A 372 -26.63 0.46 -3.63
C SER A 372 -25.84 -0.43 -4.59
N TYR A 373 -26.20 -1.69 -4.66
CA TYR A 373 -25.57 -2.62 -5.59
C TYR A 373 -26.55 -3.62 -6.15
N LYS A 374 -26.15 -4.28 -7.23
CA LYS A 374 -26.83 -5.42 -7.83
C LYS A 374 -25.82 -6.50 -8.19
N TYR A 375 -26.21 -7.76 -7.96
CA TYR A 375 -25.40 -8.86 -8.44
C TYR A 375 -25.42 -8.88 -9.97
N ALA A 376 -24.28 -9.16 -10.57
CA ALA A 376 -24.14 -9.36 -11.99
C ALA A 376 -24.65 -10.75 -12.39
N GLU A 377 -25.21 -10.87 -13.58
CA GLU A 377 -25.56 -12.16 -14.14
C GLU A 377 -24.31 -12.88 -14.61
N SER A 378 -24.20 -14.18 -14.32
CA SER A 378 -23.04 -14.99 -14.71
C SER A 378 -22.92 -15.08 -16.23
N LYS A 379 -21.70 -15.07 -16.74
CA LYS A 379 -21.40 -15.35 -18.17
C LYS A 379 -21.85 -16.76 -18.52
N VAL A 380 -22.62 -16.91 -19.59
CA VAL A 380 -22.98 -18.23 -20.14
C VAL A 380 -21.91 -18.64 -21.15
N GLU A 381 -21.20 -19.74 -20.91
CA GLU A 381 -20.17 -20.26 -21.81
C GLU A 381 -20.72 -20.47 -23.25
N GLY A 382 -19.93 -20.11 -24.25
CA GLY A 382 -20.13 -20.50 -25.66
C GLY A 382 -21.06 -19.62 -26.48
N ARG A 383 -21.44 -18.42 -26.02
CA ARG A 383 -22.22 -17.47 -26.83
C ARG A 383 -21.51 -16.11 -26.91
N ASP A 384 -21.61 -15.44 -28.06
CA ASP A 384 -21.38 -13.98 -28.13
C ASP A 384 -22.26 -13.35 -27.05
N GLN A 385 -21.62 -12.68 -26.08
CA GLN A 385 -22.32 -12.23 -24.88
C GLN A 385 -23.29 -11.10 -25.28
N PRO A 386 -24.60 -11.29 -25.12
CA PRO A 386 -25.52 -10.20 -25.30
C PRO A 386 -25.29 -9.12 -24.27
N ASN A 387 -25.67 -7.89 -24.59
CA ASN A 387 -25.80 -6.83 -23.61
C ASN A 387 -26.74 -7.29 -22.49
N ILE A 388 -26.25 -7.31 -21.27
CA ILE A 388 -27.05 -7.65 -20.10
C ILE A 388 -27.60 -6.37 -19.50
N THR A 389 -28.91 -6.30 -19.32
CA THR A 389 -29.57 -5.10 -18.78
C THR A 389 -30.04 -5.36 -17.37
N LEU A 390 -29.64 -4.50 -16.43
CA LEU A 390 -30.10 -4.48 -15.04
C LEU A 390 -30.90 -3.20 -14.80
N THR A 391 -32.03 -3.32 -14.12
CA THR A 391 -32.85 -2.17 -13.75
C THR A 391 -32.56 -1.74 -12.31
N TRP A 392 -32.07 -0.52 -12.10
CA TRP A 392 -32.06 0.12 -10.80
C TRP A 392 -33.43 0.68 -10.49
N LYS A 393 -34.05 0.19 -9.44
CA LYS A 393 -35.34 0.70 -8.99
C LYS A 393 -35.20 2.07 -8.34
N GLY A 394 -36.19 2.93 -8.49
CA GLY A 394 -36.14 4.28 -7.95
C GLY A 394 -35.83 4.36 -6.45
N ARG A 395 -36.19 3.35 -5.67
CA ARG A 395 -35.88 3.24 -4.23
C ARG A 395 -34.39 2.91 -3.93
N ASP A 396 -33.67 2.34 -4.90
CA ASP A 396 -32.27 1.95 -4.80
C ASP A 396 -31.32 3.06 -5.31
N LEU A 397 -31.90 4.17 -5.78
CA LEU A 397 -31.17 5.32 -6.30
C LEU A 397 -30.70 6.27 -5.17
N PRO A 398 -29.73 7.15 -5.46
CA PRO A 398 -29.32 8.18 -4.51
C PRO A 398 -30.51 9.05 -4.10
N THR A 399 -30.48 9.54 -2.87
CA THR A 399 -31.48 10.49 -2.38
C THR A 399 -31.15 11.95 -2.65
N LYS A 400 -29.95 12.21 -3.22
CA LYS A 400 -29.46 13.58 -3.50
C LYS A 400 -29.02 13.69 -4.95
N PRO A 401 -29.29 14.84 -5.62
CA PRO A 401 -28.69 15.17 -6.91
C PRO A 401 -27.16 15.22 -6.80
N GLY A 402 -26.45 14.91 -7.90
CA GLY A 402 -24.98 14.92 -7.93
C GLY A 402 -24.42 14.11 -9.08
N MET A 403 -23.09 13.92 -9.07
CA MET A 403 -22.36 13.09 -10.03
C MET A 403 -22.10 11.71 -9.43
N TYR A 404 -22.28 10.68 -10.26
CA TYR A 404 -22.22 9.29 -9.85
C TYR A 404 -21.52 8.44 -10.90
N VAL A 405 -21.06 7.26 -10.48
CA VAL A 405 -20.46 6.23 -11.35
C VAL A 405 -20.95 4.86 -10.93
N LEU A 406 -20.91 3.91 -11.86
CA LEU A 406 -21.09 2.49 -11.59
C LEU A 406 -19.74 1.79 -11.70
N CYS A 407 -19.49 0.88 -10.75
CA CYS A 407 -18.30 0.07 -10.70
C CYS A 407 -18.67 -1.41 -10.71
N TYR A 408 -18.13 -2.19 -11.63
CA TYR A 408 -18.25 -3.65 -11.68
C TYR A 408 -17.10 -4.27 -10.90
N ILE A 409 -17.40 -5.02 -9.84
CA ILE A 409 -16.43 -5.66 -8.96
C ILE A 409 -16.50 -7.18 -9.12
N SER A 410 -15.38 -7.80 -9.45
CA SER A 410 -15.25 -9.25 -9.46
C SER A 410 -14.98 -9.77 -8.05
N LYS A 411 -15.81 -10.74 -7.61
CA LYS A 411 -15.62 -11.38 -6.32
C LYS A 411 -14.48 -12.39 -6.33
N VAL A 412 -14.21 -13.00 -7.48
CA VAL A 412 -13.13 -13.99 -7.63
C VAL A 412 -11.76 -13.30 -7.58
N LYS A 413 -11.63 -12.16 -8.30
CA LYS A 413 -10.39 -11.41 -8.39
C LYS A 413 -10.24 -10.34 -7.31
N ASP A 414 -11.29 -10.09 -6.52
CA ASP A 414 -11.38 -9.00 -5.52
C ASP A 414 -10.93 -7.64 -6.08
N THR A 415 -11.34 -7.34 -7.33
CA THR A 415 -10.87 -6.18 -8.09
C THR A 415 -11.95 -5.54 -8.96
N LEU A 416 -11.72 -4.30 -9.35
CA LEU A 416 -12.57 -3.54 -10.27
C LEU A 416 -12.32 -3.98 -11.71
N MET A 417 -13.37 -4.48 -12.39
CA MET A 417 -13.30 -4.99 -13.77
C MET A 417 -13.88 -4.03 -14.79
N GLY A 418 -14.63 -3.03 -14.34
CA GLY A 418 -15.23 -2.02 -15.22
C GLY A 418 -15.75 -0.83 -14.41
N MET A 419 -15.68 0.35 -15.01
CA MET A 419 -16.23 1.58 -14.45
C MET A 419 -16.96 2.33 -15.57
N SER A 420 -18.14 2.85 -15.27
CA SER A 420 -18.90 3.66 -16.21
C SER A 420 -18.29 5.05 -16.39
N SER A 421 -18.68 5.75 -17.45
CA SER A 421 -18.58 7.21 -17.46
C SER A 421 -19.40 7.80 -16.29
N GLU A 422 -19.02 8.99 -15.86
CA GLU A 422 -19.80 9.75 -14.88
C GLU A 422 -21.16 10.13 -15.47
N PHE A 423 -22.19 10.07 -14.63
CA PHE A 423 -23.55 10.49 -14.98
C PHE A 423 -24.15 11.36 -13.87
N GLN A 424 -25.07 12.22 -14.27
CA GLN A 424 -25.74 13.15 -13.37
C GLN A 424 -27.06 12.58 -12.87
N VAL A 425 -27.27 12.63 -11.56
CA VAL A 425 -28.59 12.42 -10.95
C VAL A 425 -29.24 13.77 -10.70
N VAL A 426 -30.45 13.97 -11.24
CA VAL A 426 -31.22 15.22 -11.12
C VAL A 426 -32.55 14.96 -10.40
N GLN A 427 -33.23 16.01 -9.99
CA GLN A 427 -34.58 15.91 -9.40
C GLN A 427 -35.63 15.35 -10.34
#